data_09b3fc4f0504a26f50fdfde735ba0166
#
_entry.id   09b3fc4f0504a26f50fdfde735ba0166
#
_cell.length_a   1.000
_cell.length_b   1.000
_cell.length_c   1.000
_cell.angle_alpha   90.00
_cell.angle_beta   90.00
_cell.angle_gamma   90.00
#
_symmetry.space_group_name_H-M   'P 1'
#
loop_
_entity.id
_entity.type
_entity.pdbx_description
1 polymer ?
#
loop_
_entity_poly.entity_id
_entity_poly.type
_entity_poly.pdbx_seq_one_letter_code
_entity_poly.pdbx_strand_id
1 'polypeptide(L)'
;GIIYPSDFIPLFERNGKICKLDLYVFTEVCRLISHWEKNGKEAVPVSVNLSRQHFTDEDFLEQFADIAQQYHIPAGMIEFELTESIFFENHQINRVGDAIKRMHELGFACSLDDFGSGFSSLGLLKEFDVDSIKLDRSFFLNMSGQKARDVIACLVDLAKRLKVKTVAEGIEDWGTVEYLRSIGCNMVQGYVFAGPL
;
A
#
# COMPACT_ATOMS: atom_id res chain seq x y z
N GLY A 1 21.31 -15.62 12.69
CA GLY A 1 20.28 -16.13 11.79
C GLY A 1 19.44 -14.96 11.28
N ILE A 2 18.73 -15.16 10.19
CA ILE A 2 17.74 -14.19 9.67
C ILE A 2 16.49 -14.31 10.54
N ILE A 3 15.92 -13.18 10.95
CA ILE A 3 14.62 -13.09 11.63
C ILE A 3 13.62 -12.56 10.60
N TYR A 4 12.56 -13.32 10.34
CA TYR A 4 11.56 -12.95 9.34
C TYR A 4 10.55 -11.93 9.91
N PRO A 5 9.96 -11.06 9.07
CA PRO A 5 8.92 -10.10 9.50
C PRO A 5 7.78 -10.75 10.29
N SER A 6 7.32 -11.93 9.88
CA SER A 6 6.29 -12.72 10.58
C SER A 6 6.64 -13.03 12.04
N ASP A 7 7.93 -13.05 12.40
CA ASP A 7 8.38 -13.40 13.75
C ASP A 7 8.41 -12.18 14.68
N PHE A 8 8.73 -10.98 14.16
CA PHE A 8 8.93 -9.79 15.00
C PHE A 8 7.83 -8.74 14.88
N ILE A 9 7.16 -8.60 13.73
CA ILE A 9 6.08 -7.61 13.55
C ILE A 9 4.99 -7.76 14.59
N PRO A 10 4.41 -8.97 14.84
CA PRO A 10 3.37 -9.12 15.87
C PRO A 10 3.85 -8.78 17.29
N LEU A 11 5.15 -8.96 17.55
CA LEU A 11 5.75 -8.58 18.83
C LEU A 11 5.86 -7.06 18.96
N PHE A 12 6.26 -6.38 17.89
CA PHE A 12 6.42 -4.92 17.86
C PHE A 12 5.07 -4.21 17.92
N GLU A 13 4.05 -4.77 17.30
CA GLU A 13 2.68 -4.28 17.45
C GLU A 13 2.20 -4.38 18.90
N ARG A 14 2.39 -5.55 19.57
CA ARG A 14 1.97 -5.72 20.97
C ARG A 14 2.67 -4.81 21.97
N ASN A 15 3.91 -4.43 21.71
CA ASN A 15 4.70 -3.60 22.63
C ASN A 15 4.86 -2.14 22.18
N GLY A 16 4.14 -1.71 21.14
CA GLY A 16 4.14 -0.33 20.63
C GLY A 16 5.42 0.09 19.91
N LYS A 17 6.32 -0.85 19.57
CA LYS A 17 7.56 -0.52 18.87
C LYS A 17 7.40 -0.46 17.35
N ILE A 18 6.24 -0.87 16.82
CA ILE A 18 5.99 -0.89 15.38
C ILE A 18 6.12 0.52 14.78
N CYS A 19 5.61 1.55 15.45
CA CYS A 19 5.74 2.93 14.96
C CYS A 19 7.20 3.39 14.80
N LYS A 20 8.11 2.90 15.66
CA LYS A 20 9.55 3.19 15.51
C LYS A 20 10.16 2.45 14.34
N LEU A 21 9.69 1.24 14.07
CA LEU A 21 10.12 0.49 12.90
C LEU A 21 9.65 1.17 11.62
N ASP A 22 8.39 1.59 11.55
CA ASP A 22 7.83 2.28 10.39
C ASP A 22 8.61 3.56 10.07
N LEU A 23 8.89 4.40 11.09
CA LEU A 23 9.72 5.59 10.93
C LEU A 23 11.15 5.27 10.47
N TYR A 24 11.74 4.18 10.97
CA TYR A 24 13.06 3.74 10.53
C TYR A 24 13.03 3.31 9.06
N VAL A 25 12.07 2.46 8.66
CA VAL A 25 11.92 2.01 7.27
C VAL A 25 11.68 3.20 6.34
N PHE A 26 10.78 4.11 6.73
CA PHE A 26 10.52 5.34 5.98
C PHE A 26 11.79 6.18 5.79
N THR A 27 12.59 6.33 6.85
CA THR A 27 13.87 7.07 6.78
C THR A 27 14.84 6.41 5.80
N GLU A 28 14.94 5.07 5.82
CA GLU A 28 15.81 4.33 4.88
C GLU A 28 15.32 4.47 3.42
N VAL A 29 13.99 4.46 3.19
CA VAL A 29 13.40 4.72 1.88
C VAL A 29 13.71 6.14 1.40
N CYS A 30 13.55 7.16 2.25
CA CYS A 30 13.94 8.54 1.92
C CYS A 30 15.43 8.64 1.56
N ARG A 31 16.30 7.96 2.32
CA ARG A 31 17.74 7.90 2.02
C ARG A 31 18.01 7.27 0.66
N LEU A 32 17.32 6.18 0.34
CA LEU A 32 17.45 5.47 -0.93
C LEU A 32 17.02 6.34 -2.12
N ILE A 33 15.87 6.98 -2.05
CA ILE A 33 15.35 7.89 -3.09
C ILE A 33 16.33 9.05 -3.31
N SER A 34 16.76 9.73 -2.23
CA SER A 34 17.75 10.80 -2.30
C SER A 34 19.09 10.34 -2.88
N HIS A 35 19.50 9.09 -2.61
CA HIS A 35 20.70 8.51 -3.20
C HIS A 35 20.53 8.28 -4.72
N TRP A 36 19.39 7.80 -5.20
CA TRP A 36 19.13 7.65 -6.63
C TRP A 36 19.24 8.99 -7.35
N GLU A 37 18.55 10.02 -6.85
CA GLU A 37 18.58 11.35 -7.45
C GLU A 37 20.00 11.95 -7.52
N LYS A 38 20.76 11.88 -6.40
CA LYS A 38 22.14 12.38 -6.34
C LYS A 38 23.09 11.69 -7.32
N ASN A 39 22.78 10.43 -7.67
CA ASN A 39 23.59 9.67 -8.64
C ASN A 39 23.01 9.71 -10.06
N GLY A 40 22.05 10.59 -10.34
CA GLY A 40 21.43 10.74 -11.66
C GLY A 40 20.65 9.50 -12.12
N LYS A 41 20.21 8.65 -11.19
CA LYS A 41 19.32 7.53 -11.47
C LYS A 41 17.88 8.01 -11.43
N GLU A 42 17.06 7.49 -12.33
CA GLU A 42 15.63 7.70 -12.27
C GLU A 42 15.07 7.05 -10.99
N ALA A 43 14.55 7.89 -10.09
CA ALA A 43 13.88 7.41 -8.90
C ALA A 43 12.45 6.94 -9.24
N VAL A 44 12.02 5.86 -8.60
CA VAL A 44 10.65 5.34 -8.73
C VAL A 44 9.91 5.52 -7.42
N PRO A 45 8.56 5.67 -7.44
CA PRO A 45 7.77 5.69 -6.23
C PRO A 45 7.96 4.41 -5.42
N VAL A 46 8.00 4.55 -4.10
CA VAL A 46 8.18 3.44 -3.15
C VAL A 46 7.03 3.42 -2.17
N SER A 47 6.41 2.27 -2.01
CA SER A 47 5.36 2.06 -1.00
C SER A 47 5.99 1.62 0.32
N VAL A 48 5.41 2.12 1.42
CA VAL A 48 5.82 1.79 2.79
C VAL A 48 4.59 1.45 3.64
N ASN A 49 4.66 0.38 4.40
CA ASN A 49 3.62 0.00 5.33
C ASN A 49 3.49 1.03 6.46
N LEU A 50 2.26 1.34 6.84
CA LEU A 50 1.94 2.21 7.95
C LEU A 50 1.05 1.48 8.95
N SER A 51 1.57 1.24 10.16
CA SER A 51 0.83 0.59 11.23
C SER A 51 -0.34 1.44 11.71
N ARG A 52 -1.47 0.79 11.97
CA ARG A 52 -2.65 1.43 12.59
C ARG A 52 -2.35 2.13 13.92
N GLN A 53 -1.28 1.75 14.61
CA GLN A 53 -0.93 2.37 15.90
C GLN A 53 -0.55 3.85 15.78
N HIS A 54 -0.11 4.31 14.62
CA HIS A 54 0.15 5.73 14.38
C HIS A 54 -1.11 6.59 14.54
N PHE A 55 -2.28 6.07 14.19
CA PHE A 55 -3.54 6.81 14.22
C PHE A 55 -4.06 7.09 15.66
N THR A 56 -3.33 6.66 16.69
CA THR A 56 -3.58 7.07 18.07
C THR A 56 -3.05 8.48 18.38
N ASP A 57 -2.09 8.97 17.58
CA ASP A 57 -1.51 10.30 17.64
C ASP A 57 -2.06 11.13 16.45
N GLU A 58 -2.59 12.32 16.70
CA GLU A 58 -3.19 13.16 15.65
C GLU A 58 -2.14 13.81 14.74
N ASP A 59 -0.95 14.03 15.28
CA ASP A 59 0.14 14.73 14.59
C ASP A 59 1.24 13.79 14.04
N PHE A 60 0.98 12.48 14.00
CA PHE A 60 2.02 11.50 13.63
C PHE A 60 2.61 11.75 12.23
N LEU A 61 1.84 12.26 11.28
CA LEU A 61 2.30 12.52 9.91
C LEU A 61 3.36 13.62 9.82
N GLU A 62 3.41 14.53 10.78
CA GLU A 62 4.41 15.61 10.78
C GLU A 62 5.84 15.06 10.91
N GLN A 63 6.02 13.95 11.67
CA GLN A 63 7.33 13.29 11.77
C GLN A 63 7.79 12.72 10.42
N PHE A 64 6.87 12.15 9.65
CA PHE A 64 7.17 11.65 8.30
C PHE A 64 7.45 12.80 7.33
N ALA A 65 6.68 13.89 7.43
CA ALA A 65 6.87 15.09 6.62
C ALA A 65 8.24 15.74 6.87
N ASP A 66 8.66 15.87 8.13
CA ASP A 66 9.96 16.41 8.51
C ASP A 66 11.11 15.58 7.92
N ILE A 67 11.00 14.24 7.99
CA ILE A 67 11.99 13.33 7.39
C ILE A 67 12.01 13.50 5.86
N ALA A 68 10.86 13.49 5.20
CA ALA A 68 10.77 13.67 3.75
C ALA A 68 11.39 15.01 3.32
N GLN A 69 11.11 16.09 4.04
CA GLN A 69 11.70 17.40 3.81
C GLN A 69 13.22 17.40 3.98
N GLN A 70 13.74 16.75 5.03
CA GLN A 70 15.19 16.64 5.28
C GLN A 70 15.93 15.96 4.13
N TYR A 71 15.32 14.97 3.50
CA TYR A 71 15.89 14.24 2.36
C TYR A 71 15.48 14.84 1.00
N HIS A 72 14.70 15.93 0.97
CA HIS A 72 14.18 16.60 -0.24
C HIS A 72 13.38 15.67 -1.16
N ILE A 73 12.50 14.83 -0.58
CA ILE A 73 11.71 13.86 -1.33
C ILE A 73 10.62 14.58 -2.13
N PRO A 74 10.55 14.41 -3.46
CA PRO A 74 9.49 14.99 -4.27
C PRO A 74 8.11 14.41 -3.93
N ALA A 75 7.07 15.20 -4.11
CA ALA A 75 5.69 14.75 -3.94
C ALA A 75 5.39 13.55 -4.86
N GLY A 76 4.63 12.59 -4.37
CA GLY A 76 4.25 11.38 -5.08
C GLY A 76 5.31 10.28 -5.15
N MET A 77 6.48 10.47 -4.50
CA MET A 77 7.53 9.45 -4.46
C MET A 77 7.38 8.44 -3.33
N ILE A 78 6.50 8.69 -2.38
CA ILE A 78 6.18 7.75 -1.30
C ILE A 78 4.68 7.54 -1.24
N GLU A 79 4.28 6.27 -1.14
CA GLU A 79 2.92 5.82 -0.94
C GLU A 79 2.83 5.07 0.40
N PHE A 80 1.87 5.45 1.25
CA PHE A 80 1.58 4.72 2.48
C PHE A 80 0.59 3.58 2.23
N GLU A 81 0.93 2.37 2.66
CA GLU A 81 0.08 1.20 2.58
C GLU A 81 -0.69 1.01 3.88
N LEU A 82 -2.01 1.08 3.80
CA LEU A 82 -2.94 0.90 4.91
C LEU A 82 -3.69 -0.42 4.76
N THR A 83 -3.58 -1.32 5.72
CA THR A 83 -4.39 -2.55 5.71
C THR A 83 -5.85 -2.27 6.02
N GLU A 84 -6.78 -3.06 5.47
CA GLU A 84 -8.22 -2.91 5.74
C GLU A 84 -8.57 -2.88 7.23
N SER A 85 -7.78 -3.55 8.07
CA SER A 85 -8.03 -3.65 9.51
C SER A 85 -8.08 -2.31 10.23
N ILE A 86 -7.45 -1.26 9.68
CA ILE A 86 -7.43 0.07 10.26
C ILE A 86 -8.83 0.72 10.31
N PHE A 87 -9.71 0.30 9.39
CA PHE A 87 -11.04 0.89 9.23
C PHE A 87 -12.13 0.22 10.07
N PHE A 88 -11.84 -0.92 10.70
CA PHE A 88 -12.83 -1.66 11.49
C PHE A 88 -13.01 -1.15 12.92
N GLU A 89 -12.13 -0.31 13.40
CA GLU A 89 -12.28 0.31 14.72
C GLU A 89 -13.25 1.50 14.62
N ASN A 90 -14.54 1.28 14.90
CA ASN A 90 -15.69 2.19 14.71
C ASN A 90 -15.51 3.64 15.22
N HIS A 91 -14.50 3.92 16.02
CA HIS A 91 -14.23 5.26 16.56
C HIS A 91 -13.14 6.01 15.78
N GLN A 92 -12.52 5.41 14.77
CA GLN A 92 -11.38 5.99 14.05
C GLN A 92 -11.65 6.32 12.57
N ILE A 93 -12.84 6.00 12.03
CA ILE A 93 -13.15 6.22 10.59
C ILE A 93 -12.88 7.67 10.17
N ASN A 94 -13.36 8.65 10.95
CA ASN A 94 -13.12 10.07 10.64
C ASN A 94 -11.63 10.42 10.70
N ARG A 95 -10.91 9.91 11.73
CA ARG A 95 -9.46 10.13 11.85
C ARG A 95 -8.66 9.57 10.69
N VAL A 96 -9.03 8.39 10.21
CA VAL A 96 -8.37 7.79 9.04
C VAL A 96 -8.62 8.65 7.80
N GLY A 97 -9.85 9.13 7.59
CA GLY A 97 -10.17 10.03 6.49
C GLY A 97 -9.38 11.34 6.55
N ASP A 98 -9.30 11.96 7.73
CA ASP A 98 -8.53 13.18 7.93
C ASP A 98 -7.03 12.95 7.71
N ALA A 99 -6.50 11.79 8.16
CA ALA A 99 -5.11 11.42 7.93
C ALA A 99 -4.81 11.18 6.44
N ILE A 100 -5.68 10.51 5.67
CA ILE A 100 -5.52 10.33 4.23
C ILE A 100 -5.48 11.69 3.53
N LYS A 101 -6.40 12.58 3.87
CA LYS A 101 -6.38 13.95 3.35
C LYS A 101 -5.07 14.67 3.69
N ARG A 102 -4.60 14.52 4.93
CA ARG A 102 -3.33 15.12 5.35
C ARG A 102 -2.13 14.53 4.62
N MET A 103 -2.13 13.21 4.36
CA MET A 103 -1.10 12.57 3.52
C MET A 103 -1.01 13.24 2.15
N HIS A 104 -2.15 13.47 1.47
CA HIS A 104 -2.18 14.14 0.17
C HIS A 104 -1.67 15.59 0.25
N GLU A 105 -2.05 16.35 1.28
CA GLU A 105 -1.55 17.71 1.51
C GLU A 105 -0.03 17.76 1.67
N LEU A 106 0.54 16.73 2.27
CA LEU A 106 1.99 16.56 2.46
C LEU A 106 2.70 15.96 1.24
N GLY A 107 1.96 15.61 0.18
CA GLY A 107 2.51 15.05 -1.06
C GLY A 107 2.76 13.54 -1.04
N PHE A 108 2.19 12.82 -0.07
CA PHE A 108 2.21 11.36 -0.03
C PHE A 108 0.99 10.78 -0.73
N ALA A 109 1.15 9.63 -1.37
CA ALA A 109 0.04 8.82 -1.85
C ALA A 109 -0.39 7.81 -0.77
N CYS A 110 -1.60 7.27 -0.92
CA CYS A 110 -2.16 6.28 0.00
C CYS A 110 -2.77 5.10 -0.77
N SER A 111 -2.46 3.88 -0.35
CA SER A 111 -3.06 2.65 -0.89
C SER A 111 -3.77 1.83 0.19
N LEU A 112 -4.81 1.11 -0.24
CA LEU A 112 -5.41 0.04 0.56
C LEU A 112 -4.71 -1.27 0.25
N ASP A 113 -4.07 -1.85 1.27
CA ASP A 113 -3.40 -3.14 1.20
C ASP A 113 -4.34 -4.29 1.58
N ASP A 114 -4.03 -5.50 1.11
CA ASP A 114 -4.81 -6.72 1.33
C ASP A 114 -6.29 -6.60 0.92
N PHE A 115 -6.61 -5.77 -0.09
CA PHE A 115 -7.98 -5.50 -0.51
C PHE A 115 -8.70 -6.78 -0.93
N GLY A 116 -9.82 -7.03 -0.24
CA GLY A 116 -10.67 -8.22 -0.47
C GLY A 116 -10.37 -9.42 0.41
N SER A 117 -9.39 -9.32 1.30
CA SER A 117 -9.16 -10.33 2.34
C SER A 117 -10.24 -10.28 3.44
N GLY A 118 -10.99 -9.17 3.57
CA GLY A 118 -12.05 -8.92 4.54
C GLY A 118 -13.44 -8.75 3.94
N PHE A 119 -14.46 -8.62 4.80
CA PHE A 119 -15.88 -8.59 4.38
C PHE A 119 -16.41 -7.20 3.95
N SER A 120 -15.63 -6.12 4.02
CA SER A 120 -16.16 -4.75 3.90
C SER A 120 -15.43 -3.83 2.93
N SER A 121 -14.53 -4.34 2.11
CA SER A 121 -13.61 -3.58 1.26
C SER A 121 -14.26 -2.54 0.34
N LEU A 122 -15.40 -2.85 -0.27
CA LEU A 122 -16.06 -1.93 -1.21
C LEU A 122 -16.62 -0.66 -0.52
N GLY A 123 -17.00 -0.77 0.76
CA GLY A 123 -17.46 0.38 1.54
C GLY A 123 -16.34 1.42 1.73
N LEU A 124 -15.12 0.96 1.87
CA LEU A 124 -13.95 1.81 2.08
C LEU A 124 -13.66 2.68 0.84
N LEU A 125 -13.79 2.11 -0.36
CA LEU A 125 -13.60 2.86 -1.61
C LEU A 125 -14.62 3.99 -1.83
N LYS A 126 -15.78 3.90 -1.18
CA LYS A 126 -16.79 4.96 -1.22
C LYS A 126 -16.46 6.09 -0.24
N GLU A 127 -15.90 5.74 0.91
CA GLU A 127 -15.70 6.69 2.03
C GLU A 127 -14.33 7.38 1.98
N PHE A 128 -13.32 6.74 1.38
CA PHE A 128 -11.93 7.23 1.41
C PHE A 128 -11.36 7.47 0.03
N ASP A 129 -10.68 8.59 -0.12
CA ASP A 129 -10.01 9.01 -1.37
C ASP A 129 -8.59 8.42 -1.41
N VAL A 130 -8.51 7.12 -1.71
CA VAL A 130 -7.23 6.42 -1.84
C VAL A 130 -6.74 6.44 -3.29
N ASP A 131 -5.42 6.44 -3.50
CA ASP A 131 -4.82 6.51 -4.83
C ASP A 131 -4.76 5.14 -5.51
N SER A 132 -4.61 4.07 -4.72
CA SER A 132 -4.53 2.72 -5.24
C SER A 132 -5.13 1.67 -4.29
N ILE A 133 -5.47 0.52 -4.86
CA ILE A 133 -5.84 -0.70 -4.14
C ILE A 133 -4.92 -1.84 -4.56
N LYS A 134 -4.45 -2.61 -3.59
CA LYS A 134 -3.62 -3.79 -3.79
C LYS A 134 -4.49 -5.02 -3.62
N LEU A 135 -4.78 -5.68 -4.74
CA LEU A 135 -5.62 -6.88 -4.77
C LEU A 135 -4.81 -8.05 -4.22
N ASP A 136 -5.28 -8.59 -3.10
CA ASP A 136 -4.61 -9.67 -2.39
C ASP A 136 -4.42 -10.92 -3.27
N ARG A 137 -3.34 -11.63 -3.03
CA ARG A 137 -2.99 -12.89 -3.71
C ARG A 137 -4.16 -13.89 -3.77
N SER A 138 -5.04 -13.92 -2.77
CA SER A 138 -6.18 -14.86 -2.70
C SER A 138 -7.13 -14.74 -3.88
N PHE A 139 -7.25 -13.57 -4.51
CA PHE A 139 -8.03 -13.39 -5.73
C PHE A 139 -7.49 -14.20 -6.91
N PHE A 140 -6.19 -14.44 -6.94
CA PHE A 140 -5.50 -15.08 -8.05
C PHE A 140 -5.27 -16.57 -7.82
N LEU A 141 -5.43 -17.05 -6.57
CA LEU A 141 -5.43 -18.47 -6.27
C LEU A 141 -6.68 -19.12 -6.87
N ASN A 142 -6.49 -20.17 -7.69
CA ASN A 142 -7.59 -20.89 -8.33
C ASN A 142 -8.41 -20.10 -9.36
N MET A 143 -7.82 -19.21 -10.12
CA MET A 143 -8.44 -18.45 -11.21
C MET A 143 -8.95 -19.31 -12.40
N SER A 144 -9.09 -20.62 -12.25
CA SER A 144 -9.45 -21.55 -13.32
C SER A 144 -10.91 -21.42 -13.82
N GLY A 145 -11.78 -20.72 -13.06
CA GLY A 145 -13.18 -20.53 -13.39
C GLY A 145 -13.52 -19.16 -13.97
N GLN A 146 -14.45 -19.10 -14.95
CA GLN A 146 -14.92 -17.84 -15.54
C GLN A 146 -15.42 -16.87 -14.47
N LYS A 147 -16.18 -17.36 -13.48
CA LYS A 147 -16.71 -16.53 -12.38
C LYS A 147 -15.61 -15.78 -11.61
N ALA A 148 -14.47 -16.42 -11.34
CA ALA A 148 -13.35 -15.77 -10.65
C ALA A 148 -12.76 -14.64 -11.49
N ARG A 149 -12.57 -14.88 -12.79
CA ARG A 149 -12.10 -13.87 -13.74
C ARG A 149 -13.07 -12.70 -13.84
N ASP A 150 -14.39 -12.97 -13.93
CA ASP A 150 -15.40 -11.92 -14.01
C ASP A 150 -15.40 -11.03 -12.77
N VAL A 151 -15.21 -11.60 -11.57
CA VAL A 151 -15.10 -10.82 -10.31
C VAL A 151 -13.90 -9.88 -10.35
N ILE A 152 -12.73 -10.38 -10.76
CA ILE A 152 -11.51 -9.54 -10.86
C ILE A 152 -11.70 -8.44 -11.90
N ALA A 153 -12.26 -8.76 -13.07
CA ALA A 153 -12.54 -7.77 -14.12
C ALA A 153 -13.50 -6.68 -13.63
N CYS A 154 -14.56 -7.05 -12.89
CA CYS A 154 -15.49 -6.09 -12.30
C CYS A 154 -14.80 -5.18 -11.25
N LEU A 155 -13.91 -5.72 -10.43
CA LEU A 155 -13.16 -4.92 -9.45
C LEU A 155 -12.22 -3.92 -10.13
N VAL A 156 -11.49 -4.36 -11.16
CA VAL A 156 -10.62 -3.47 -11.94
C VAL A 156 -11.43 -2.37 -12.65
N ASP A 157 -12.58 -2.70 -13.24
CA ASP A 157 -13.47 -1.70 -13.88
C ASP A 157 -14.03 -0.71 -12.84
N LEU A 158 -14.43 -1.19 -11.66
CA LEU A 158 -14.89 -0.34 -10.56
C LEU A 158 -13.79 0.64 -10.13
N ALA A 159 -12.59 0.15 -9.86
CA ALA A 159 -11.45 0.99 -9.47
C ALA A 159 -11.16 2.06 -10.54
N LYS A 160 -11.17 1.67 -11.82
CA LYS A 160 -10.99 2.59 -12.94
C LYS A 160 -12.05 3.70 -12.97
N ARG A 161 -13.33 3.38 -12.72
CA ARG A 161 -14.42 4.36 -12.65
C ARG A 161 -14.26 5.32 -11.48
N LEU A 162 -13.73 4.84 -10.37
CA LEU A 162 -13.40 5.64 -9.19
C LEU A 162 -12.08 6.41 -9.32
N LYS A 163 -11.33 6.20 -10.42
CA LYS A 163 -9.98 6.75 -10.67
C LYS A 163 -8.93 6.27 -9.68
N VAL A 164 -9.15 5.13 -9.08
CA VAL A 164 -8.21 4.44 -8.18
C VAL A 164 -7.39 3.45 -8.99
N LYS A 165 -6.07 3.43 -8.79
CA LYS A 165 -5.19 2.46 -9.46
C LYS A 165 -5.34 1.07 -8.84
N THR A 166 -5.06 0.03 -9.62
CA THR A 166 -5.06 -1.35 -9.16
C THR A 166 -3.67 -1.95 -9.23
N VAL A 167 -3.25 -2.62 -8.15
CA VAL A 167 -2.03 -3.42 -8.08
C VAL A 167 -2.44 -4.85 -7.80
N ALA A 168 -2.09 -5.79 -8.67
CA ALA A 168 -2.32 -7.22 -8.44
C ALA A 168 -1.08 -7.83 -7.78
N GLU A 169 -1.24 -8.45 -6.61
CA GLU A 169 -0.15 -8.98 -5.82
C GLU A 169 0.01 -10.51 -5.89
N GLY A 170 1.22 -10.97 -5.61
CA GLY A 170 1.52 -12.40 -5.52
C GLY A 170 1.38 -13.16 -6.83
N ILE A 171 1.58 -12.49 -7.97
CA ILE A 171 1.46 -13.11 -9.29
C ILE A 171 2.71 -13.92 -9.61
N GLU A 172 2.52 -15.19 -9.99
CA GLU A 172 3.61 -16.15 -10.22
C GLU A 172 3.69 -16.65 -11.67
N ASP A 173 2.70 -16.37 -12.53
CA ASP A 173 2.67 -16.85 -13.90
C ASP A 173 2.31 -15.75 -14.91
N TRP A 174 2.88 -15.87 -16.14
CA TRP A 174 2.68 -14.91 -17.22
C TRP A 174 1.25 -14.90 -17.79
N GLY A 175 0.53 -16.02 -17.73
CA GLY A 175 -0.85 -16.08 -18.23
C GLY A 175 -1.77 -15.18 -17.40
N THR A 176 -1.55 -15.12 -16.08
CA THR A 176 -2.22 -14.18 -15.20
C THR A 176 -1.84 -12.73 -15.49
N VAL A 177 -0.56 -12.45 -15.77
CA VAL A 177 -0.11 -11.10 -16.17
C VAL A 177 -0.83 -10.64 -17.45
N GLU A 178 -0.88 -11.49 -18.49
CA GLU A 178 -1.56 -11.17 -19.75
C GLU A 178 -3.06 -10.92 -19.54
N TYR A 179 -3.71 -11.75 -18.74
CA TYR A 179 -5.11 -11.55 -18.38
C TYR A 179 -5.32 -10.20 -17.67
N LEU A 180 -4.55 -9.90 -16.63
CA LEU A 180 -4.63 -8.63 -15.89
C LEU A 180 -4.41 -7.42 -16.80
N ARG A 181 -3.44 -7.50 -17.69
CA ARG A 181 -3.21 -6.48 -18.72
C ARG A 181 -4.43 -6.31 -19.62
N SER A 182 -5.07 -7.41 -20.05
CA SER A 182 -6.24 -7.38 -20.94
C SER A 182 -7.47 -6.69 -20.35
N ILE A 183 -7.65 -6.77 -19.02
CA ILE A 183 -8.74 -6.11 -18.29
C ILE A 183 -8.37 -4.70 -17.81
N GLY A 184 -7.12 -4.26 -17.99
CA GLY A 184 -6.67 -2.90 -17.69
C GLY A 184 -6.22 -2.70 -16.24
N CYS A 185 -5.74 -3.74 -15.55
CA CYS A 185 -5.04 -3.61 -14.29
C CYS A 185 -3.79 -2.74 -14.48
N ASN A 186 -3.53 -1.81 -13.54
CA ASN A 186 -2.48 -0.82 -13.70
C ASN A 186 -1.09 -1.38 -13.43
N MET A 187 -0.94 -2.19 -12.39
CA MET A 187 0.34 -2.74 -11.95
C MET A 187 0.20 -4.20 -11.52
N VAL A 188 1.29 -4.94 -11.64
CA VAL A 188 1.39 -6.34 -11.21
C VAL A 188 2.67 -6.50 -10.42
N GLN A 189 2.57 -7.14 -9.25
CA GLN A 189 3.69 -7.45 -8.37
C GLN A 189 3.71 -8.96 -8.09
N GLY A 190 4.89 -9.56 -8.13
CA GLY A 190 5.04 -10.98 -7.77
C GLY A 190 6.28 -11.65 -8.33
N TYR A 191 6.44 -12.90 -7.99
CA TYR A 191 7.61 -13.72 -8.35
C TYR A 191 7.70 -14.06 -9.84
N VAL A 192 6.66 -13.74 -10.63
CA VAL A 192 6.73 -13.84 -12.10
C VAL A 192 7.86 -12.99 -12.68
N PHE A 193 8.25 -11.89 -12.00
CA PHE A 193 9.34 -11.00 -12.44
C PHE A 193 10.66 -11.35 -11.76
N ALA A 194 10.69 -11.41 -10.46
CA ALA A 194 11.86 -11.79 -9.65
C ALA A 194 11.42 -12.18 -8.24
N GLY A 195 12.21 -13.04 -7.58
CA GLY A 195 12.11 -13.28 -6.15
C GLY A 195 12.71 -12.12 -5.33
N PRO A 196 12.60 -12.18 -4.00
CA PRO A 196 13.26 -11.22 -3.11
C PRO A 196 14.77 -11.18 -3.36
N LEU A 197 15.35 -9.98 -3.33
CA LEU A 197 16.79 -9.75 -3.50
C LEU A 197 17.56 -10.05 -2.22
#